data_c46851111a438be4d0730cc4b7540e70
#
_entry.id   c46851111a438be4d0730cc4b7540e70
#
_cell.length_a   1.000
_cell.length_b   1.000
_cell.length_c   1.000
_cell.angle_alpha   90.00
_cell.angle_beta   90.00
_cell.angle_gamma   90.00
#
_symmetry.space_group_name_H-M   'P 1'
#
loop_
_entity.id
_entity.type
_entity.pdbx_description
1 polymer ?
#
loop_
_entity_poly.entity_id
_entity_poly.type
_entity_poly.pdbx_seq_one_letter_code
_entity_poly.pdbx_strand_id
1 'polypeptide(L)'
;MLYEVKEISGGFSLITAQTDKFKSESLNIHFLIPLSKAPYSEVLLPNVMTQGCAKYPTRRLLRKRLDYLFSSSVSAYLPTFGDHMSLCFSSSFLKNAFAYDSCDIAGGTAELLFDLMLDPLISNGAFSDEYTEREKKNKCDALRAAINNKDSYASNRCLRLMCEGEPVSFLYSTDTEPYEMITPSSLYDSYLDIMAHAPIIMTYVGENICFAEELAYKLSERLKNEHRNVYKSTVTYKAPKEIRYFEEKHNIKQARLVIGFRDKPSTPDDIYIKTVFDELYGQSPVSKLFTNVREKLSLCYYCSSGRNHETGNMIVRTGIKAENKDLAYNEILHQLDLVKQGDFTDGELENAKRGFANQVLSVLDSPDSIASFIFKGMMRGCILSPNEEAEKIMRVTKEQVADAARGVKPDTVFFMYGDETEDENED
;
A
#
# COMPACT_ATOMS: atom_id res chain seq x y z
N MET A 1 -9.39 22.25 -6.33
CA MET A 1 -7.97 21.93 -6.54
C MET A 1 -7.83 21.41 -7.94
N LEU A 2 -6.96 22.00 -8.75
CA LEU A 2 -6.69 21.56 -10.11
C LEU A 2 -5.53 20.57 -10.08
N TYR A 3 -5.73 19.39 -10.69
CA TYR A 3 -4.66 18.45 -10.96
C TYR A 3 -4.24 18.59 -12.42
N GLU A 4 -2.96 18.56 -12.65
CA GLU A 4 -2.40 18.58 -13.99
C GLU A 4 -1.46 17.39 -14.17
N VAL A 5 -1.58 16.71 -15.30
CA VAL A 5 -0.71 15.60 -15.68
C VAL A 5 0.08 16.02 -16.90
N LYS A 6 1.40 15.97 -16.81
CA LYS A 6 2.33 16.32 -17.87
C LYS A 6 3.27 15.16 -18.16
N GLU A 7 3.33 14.71 -19.39
CA GLU A 7 4.36 13.78 -19.83
C GLU A 7 5.67 14.55 -20.02
N ILE A 8 6.72 14.14 -19.32
CA ILE A 8 8.05 14.76 -19.36
C ILE A 8 8.90 14.10 -20.44
N SER A 9 8.86 12.77 -20.50
CA SER A 9 9.48 11.93 -21.53
C SER A 9 8.75 10.59 -21.59
N GLY A 10 9.03 9.74 -22.56
CA GLY A 10 8.38 8.43 -22.67
C GLY A 10 8.50 7.60 -21.39
N GLY A 11 7.37 7.33 -20.72
CA GLY A 11 7.30 6.59 -19.45
C GLY A 11 7.68 7.41 -18.21
N PHE A 12 7.78 8.73 -18.31
CA PHE A 12 7.92 9.64 -17.17
C PHE A 12 6.81 10.70 -17.16
N SER A 13 5.95 10.66 -16.16
CA SER A 13 4.86 11.61 -15.96
C SER A 13 5.04 12.41 -14.68
N LEU A 14 4.75 13.72 -14.74
CA LEU A 14 4.60 14.62 -13.61
C LEU A 14 3.12 14.86 -13.35
N ILE A 15 2.70 14.73 -12.10
CA ILE A 15 1.36 15.09 -11.65
C ILE A 15 1.48 16.19 -10.59
N THR A 16 0.81 17.30 -10.82
CA THR A 16 0.83 18.43 -9.89
C THR A 16 -0.55 18.70 -9.31
N ALA A 17 -0.58 19.08 -8.04
CA ALA A 17 -1.76 19.61 -7.36
C ALA A 17 -1.42 20.97 -6.77
N GLN A 18 -1.91 22.05 -7.42
CA GLN A 18 -1.64 23.41 -6.96
C GLN A 18 -2.51 23.75 -5.76
N THR A 19 -1.86 24.20 -4.67
CA THR A 19 -2.52 24.65 -3.45
C THR A 19 -1.63 25.55 -2.61
N ASP A 20 -2.24 26.57 -2.02
CA ASP A 20 -1.63 27.48 -1.04
C ASP A 20 -2.06 27.17 0.41
N LYS A 21 -2.96 26.18 0.59
CA LYS A 21 -3.58 25.81 1.88
C LYS A 21 -2.56 25.47 2.97
N PHE A 22 -1.43 24.87 2.62
CA PHE A 22 -0.49 24.31 3.58
C PHE A 22 0.78 25.17 3.71
N LYS A 23 1.43 25.07 4.88
CA LYS A 23 2.77 25.64 5.10
C LYS A 23 3.87 24.76 4.52
N SER A 24 3.61 23.47 4.35
CA SER A 24 4.53 22.50 3.76
C SER A 24 4.07 22.06 2.37
N GLU A 25 5.01 21.57 1.60
CA GLU A 25 4.84 20.99 0.27
C GLU A 25 5.35 19.56 0.24
N SER A 26 4.85 18.76 -0.68
CA SER A 26 5.23 17.34 -0.84
C SER A 26 5.70 17.07 -2.26
N LEU A 27 6.83 16.37 -2.38
CA LEU A 27 7.40 15.91 -3.63
C LEU A 27 7.73 14.43 -3.51
N ASN A 28 7.15 13.59 -4.39
CA ASN A 28 7.42 12.16 -4.41
C ASN A 28 7.80 11.71 -5.82
N ILE A 29 8.74 10.77 -5.91
CA ILE A 29 9.23 10.20 -7.16
C ILE A 29 9.11 8.68 -7.05
N HIS A 30 8.26 8.10 -7.87
CA HIS A 30 7.91 6.69 -7.89
C HIS A 30 8.54 6.01 -9.10
N PHE A 31 9.36 4.97 -8.89
CA PHE A 31 9.86 4.07 -9.92
C PHE A 31 9.07 2.76 -9.84
N LEU A 32 8.31 2.42 -10.87
CA LEU A 32 7.39 1.29 -10.85
C LEU A 32 8.10 -0.02 -11.20
N ILE A 33 7.93 -1.03 -10.36
CA ILE A 33 8.59 -2.34 -10.44
C ILE A 33 7.53 -3.44 -10.48
N PRO A 34 7.46 -4.27 -11.52
CA PRO A 34 6.48 -5.34 -11.61
C PRO A 34 6.83 -6.48 -10.64
N LEU A 35 5.84 -6.96 -9.88
CA LEU A 35 5.99 -8.09 -8.95
C LEU A 35 6.30 -9.41 -9.66
N SER A 36 5.98 -9.52 -10.95
CA SER A 36 6.30 -10.70 -11.78
C SER A 36 7.79 -10.99 -11.91
N LYS A 37 8.66 -9.99 -11.65
CA LYS A 37 10.11 -10.16 -11.60
C LYS A 37 10.62 -10.72 -10.26
N ALA A 38 9.74 -10.96 -9.28
CA ALA A 38 10.09 -11.35 -7.91
C ALA A 38 11.19 -10.44 -7.30
N PRO A 39 10.90 -9.13 -7.06
CA PRO A 39 11.89 -8.09 -6.81
C PRO A 39 12.48 -8.15 -5.38
N TYR A 40 13.18 -9.21 -5.03
CA TYR A 40 13.78 -9.43 -3.71
C TYR A 40 14.87 -8.39 -3.38
N SER A 41 15.75 -8.10 -4.35
CA SER A 41 16.82 -7.11 -4.18
C SER A 41 16.24 -5.71 -3.93
N GLU A 42 15.22 -5.36 -4.69
CA GLU A 42 14.57 -4.05 -4.65
C GLU A 42 13.96 -3.76 -3.29
N VAL A 43 13.52 -4.80 -2.56
CA VAL A 43 12.98 -4.67 -1.19
C VAL A 43 14.01 -4.09 -0.21
N LEU A 44 15.31 -4.28 -0.44
CA LEU A 44 16.37 -3.77 0.43
C LEU A 44 16.78 -2.34 0.09
N LEU A 45 16.54 -1.87 -1.14
CA LEU A 45 17.02 -0.57 -1.65
C LEU A 45 16.65 0.62 -0.76
N PRO A 46 15.40 0.82 -0.31
CA PRO A 46 15.05 1.98 0.49
C PRO A 46 15.93 2.13 1.73
N ASN A 47 16.14 1.04 2.44
CA ASN A 47 16.90 1.04 3.68
C ASN A 47 18.41 1.23 3.45
N VAL A 48 18.95 0.65 2.37
CA VAL A 48 20.36 0.81 2.03
C VAL A 48 20.64 2.23 1.53
N MET A 49 19.80 2.76 0.64
CA MET A 49 19.99 4.09 0.04
C MET A 49 19.82 5.23 1.05
N THR A 50 18.97 5.08 2.06
CA THR A 50 18.75 6.11 3.09
C THR A 50 19.81 6.14 4.19
N GLN A 51 20.86 5.31 4.13
CA GLN A 51 21.99 5.38 5.05
C GLN A 51 22.88 6.61 4.79
N GLY A 52 22.94 7.07 3.54
CA GLY A 52 23.72 8.20 3.11
C GLY A 52 23.83 8.27 1.59
N CYS A 53 24.47 9.31 1.10
CA CYS A 53 24.82 9.50 -0.32
C CYS A 53 26.28 9.96 -0.43
N ALA A 54 26.81 10.04 -1.63
CA ALA A 54 28.21 10.47 -1.85
C ALA A 54 28.54 11.79 -1.15
N LYS A 55 27.63 12.76 -1.19
CA LYS A 55 27.79 14.08 -0.56
C LYS A 55 27.60 14.06 0.96
N TYR A 56 26.74 13.19 1.48
CA TYR A 56 26.43 13.03 2.91
C TYR A 56 26.58 11.57 3.32
N PRO A 57 27.80 11.05 3.50
CA PRO A 57 28.08 9.61 3.61
C PRO A 57 27.64 8.96 4.93
N THR A 58 26.99 9.69 5.82
CA THR A 58 26.48 9.15 7.08
C THR A 58 25.09 9.71 7.42
N ARG A 59 24.27 8.93 8.12
CA ARG A 59 22.98 9.38 8.66
C ARG A 59 23.07 10.67 9.48
N ARG A 60 24.18 10.85 10.21
CA ARG A 60 24.42 12.06 11.00
C ARG A 60 24.56 13.30 10.11
N LEU A 61 25.28 13.21 9.00
CA LEU A 61 25.46 14.31 8.06
C LEU A 61 24.16 14.62 7.31
N LEU A 62 23.42 13.57 6.90
CA LEU A 62 22.08 13.73 6.32
C LEU A 62 21.16 14.47 7.30
N ARG A 63 21.09 14.00 8.54
CA ARG A 63 20.23 14.63 9.56
C ARG A 63 20.60 16.09 9.79
N LYS A 64 21.91 16.39 9.91
CA LYS A 64 22.40 17.78 10.04
C LYS A 64 21.95 18.65 8.85
N ARG A 65 21.98 18.10 7.62
CA ARG A 65 21.51 18.83 6.43
C ARG A 65 19.99 19.07 6.48
N LEU A 66 19.21 18.07 6.86
CA LEU A 66 17.75 18.19 7.01
C LEU A 66 17.36 19.20 8.09
N ASP A 67 18.09 19.21 9.23
CA ASP A 67 17.86 20.19 10.29
C ASP A 67 18.17 21.61 9.83
N TYR A 68 19.23 21.81 9.02
CA TYR A 68 19.51 23.10 8.37
C TYR A 68 18.41 23.51 7.38
N LEU A 69 17.75 22.57 6.74
CA LEU A 69 16.60 22.76 5.86
C LEU A 69 15.27 22.78 6.64
N PHE A 70 15.28 23.35 7.84
CA PHE A 70 14.10 23.52 8.70
C PHE A 70 13.38 22.20 9.04
N SER A 71 14.17 21.17 9.31
CA SER A 71 13.66 19.81 9.59
C SER A 71 12.80 19.21 8.48
N SER A 72 13.14 19.53 7.23
CA SER A 72 12.57 18.84 6.07
C SER A 72 12.76 17.34 6.21
N SER A 73 11.87 16.56 5.63
CA SER A 73 11.96 15.11 5.62
C SER A 73 12.31 14.59 4.24
N VAL A 74 13.16 13.57 4.20
CA VAL A 74 13.44 12.77 3.00
C VAL A 74 13.42 11.30 3.41
N SER A 75 12.72 10.48 2.67
CA SER A 75 12.57 9.04 2.92
C SER A 75 12.50 8.26 1.63
N ALA A 76 12.73 6.94 1.72
CA ALA A 76 12.44 6.00 0.67
C ALA A 76 11.62 4.83 1.23
N TYR A 77 10.64 4.34 0.48
CA TYR A 77 9.78 3.22 0.87
C TYR A 77 9.18 2.53 -0.36
N LEU A 78 8.48 1.42 -0.16
CA LEU A 78 7.97 0.57 -1.24
C LEU A 78 6.44 0.41 -1.15
N PRO A 79 5.64 1.38 -1.58
CA PRO A 79 4.21 1.19 -1.70
C PRO A 79 3.89 0.20 -2.82
N THR A 80 2.81 -0.56 -2.63
CA THR A 80 2.33 -1.53 -3.62
C THR A 80 1.03 -1.07 -4.24
N PHE A 81 0.85 -1.40 -5.51
CA PHE A 81 -0.37 -1.12 -6.27
C PHE A 81 -0.61 -2.27 -7.27
N GLY A 82 -1.64 -3.07 -7.00
CA GLY A 82 -1.95 -4.23 -7.83
C GLY A 82 -0.79 -5.22 -7.91
N ASP A 83 -0.29 -5.44 -9.11
CA ASP A 83 0.84 -6.31 -9.44
C ASP A 83 2.18 -5.58 -9.55
N HIS A 84 2.27 -4.37 -9.02
CA HIS A 84 3.50 -3.58 -8.97
C HIS A 84 3.81 -3.13 -7.54
N MET A 85 5.10 -2.94 -7.28
CA MET A 85 5.60 -2.12 -6.19
C MET A 85 6.25 -0.87 -6.78
N SER A 86 6.48 0.14 -5.96
CA SER A 86 7.18 1.34 -6.37
C SER A 86 8.35 1.62 -5.43
N LEU A 87 9.55 1.81 -5.95
CA LEU A 87 10.60 2.47 -5.18
C LEU A 87 10.28 3.97 -5.17
N CYS A 88 9.72 4.42 -4.05
CA CYS A 88 9.29 5.80 -3.86
C CYS A 88 10.32 6.56 -3.04
N PHE A 89 10.83 7.66 -3.58
CA PHE A 89 11.57 8.69 -2.86
C PHE A 89 10.62 9.84 -2.57
N SER A 90 10.46 10.17 -1.29
CA SER A 90 9.49 11.14 -0.79
C SER A 90 10.17 12.24 -0.01
N SER A 91 9.74 13.46 -0.19
CA SER A 91 10.14 14.58 0.64
C SER A 91 8.97 15.48 1.01
N SER A 92 9.03 16.03 2.24
CA SER A 92 8.12 17.05 2.74
C SER A 92 8.93 18.18 3.34
N PHE A 93 8.62 19.42 2.97
CA PHE A 93 9.41 20.60 3.33
C PHE A 93 8.53 21.82 3.49
N LEU A 94 8.98 22.78 4.29
CA LEU A 94 8.34 24.09 4.44
C LEU A 94 8.53 24.93 3.19
N LYS A 95 7.55 25.76 2.85
CA LYS A 95 7.69 26.81 1.82
C LYS A 95 8.80 27.78 2.20
N ASN A 96 9.56 28.25 1.22
CA ASN A 96 10.64 29.22 1.41
C ASN A 96 10.20 30.50 2.13
N ALA A 97 8.93 30.87 2.03
CA ALA A 97 8.35 32.04 2.72
C ALA A 97 8.41 31.93 4.26
N PHE A 98 8.64 30.74 4.82
CA PHE A 98 8.78 30.51 6.27
C PHE A 98 10.24 30.41 6.73
N ALA A 99 11.22 30.58 5.85
CA ALA A 99 12.62 30.64 6.22
C ALA A 99 12.93 31.94 6.99
N TYR A 100 13.74 31.86 8.04
CA TYR A 100 14.18 33.06 8.80
C TYR A 100 15.26 33.88 8.07
N ASP A 101 15.99 33.19 7.18
CA ASP A 101 17.01 33.72 6.32
C ASP A 101 16.65 33.45 4.86
N SER A 102 17.52 33.83 3.95
CA SER A 102 17.32 33.56 2.53
C SER A 102 17.54 32.08 2.14
N CYS A 103 17.28 31.13 3.06
CA CYS A 103 17.48 29.71 2.81
C CYS A 103 16.47 29.21 1.76
N ASP A 104 16.99 28.61 0.71
CA ASP A 104 16.18 27.87 -0.26
C ASP A 104 15.89 26.46 0.29
N ILE A 105 14.79 26.35 1.06
CA ILE A 105 14.36 25.08 1.68
C ILE A 105 13.91 24.10 0.61
N ALA A 106 13.06 24.52 -0.30
CA ALA A 106 12.48 23.68 -1.35
C ALA A 106 13.56 23.14 -2.29
N GLY A 107 14.40 24.01 -2.86
CA GLY A 107 15.49 23.60 -3.74
C GLY A 107 16.52 22.75 -3.03
N GLY A 108 16.92 23.13 -1.80
CA GLY A 108 17.88 22.35 -1.00
C GLY A 108 17.37 20.96 -0.61
N THR A 109 16.05 20.80 -0.37
CA THR A 109 15.45 19.50 -0.06
C THR A 109 15.33 18.63 -1.31
N ALA A 110 14.91 19.20 -2.44
CA ALA A 110 14.85 18.52 -3.72
C ALA A 110 16.24 18.05 -4.19
N GLU A 111 17.28 18.88 -4.01
CA GLU A 111 18.67 18.51 -4.30
C GLU A 111 19.13 17.33 -3.43
N LEU A 112 18.83 17.36 -2.12
CA LEU A 112 19.16 16.25 -1.21
C LEU A 112 18.42 14.97 -1.59
N LEU A 113 17.16 15.06 -2.01
CA LEU A 113 16.39 13.92 -2.53
C LEU A 113 17.07 13.31 -3.77
N PHE A 114 17.51 14.16 -4.70
CA PHE A 114 18.24 13.73 -5.89
C PHE A 114 19.61 13.15 -5.57
N ASP A 115 20.35 13.74 -4.61
CA ASP A 115 21.64 13.20 -4.15
C ASP A 115 21.47 11.80 -3.56
N LEU A 116 20.44 11.55 -2.74
CA LEU A 116 20.15 10.22 -2.19
C LEU A 116 19.73 9.20 -3.25
N MET A 117 18.97 9.64 -4.23
CA MET A 117 18.40 8.79 -5.28
C MET A 117 19.42 8.45 -6.37
N LEU A 118 20.23 9.43 -6.81
CA LEU A 118 21.08 9.31 -8.00
C LEU A 118 22.57 9.12 -7.70
N ASP A 119 23.00 9.54 -6.49
CA ASP A 119 24.39 9.45 -6.06
C ASP A 119 24.51 8.67 -4.74
N PRO A 120 24.02 7.39 -4.70
CA PRO A 120 24.07 6.59 -3.48
C PRO A 120 25.50 6.28 -3.05
N LEU A 121 25.67 5.74 -1.84
CA LEU A 121 26.98 5.32 -1.32
C LEU A 121 27.46 4.06 -2.05
N ILE A 122 28.35 4.26 -3.01
CA ILE A 122 28.94 3.18 -3.81
C ILE A 122 30.44 3.10 -3.52
N SER A 123 30.95 1.89 -3.35
CA SER A 123 32.36 1.58 -3.21
C SER A 123 32.71 0.40 -4.12
N ASN A 124 33.77 0.53 -4.92
CA ASN A 124 34.22 -0.52 -5.86
C ASN A 124 33.12 -1.03 -6.82
N GLY A 125 32.21 -0.14 -7.25
CA GLY A 125 31.13 -0.50 -8.17
C GLY A 125 29.96 -1.29 -7.55
N ALA A 126 29.80 -1.27 -6.24
CA ALA A 126 28.75 -1.94 -5.50
C ALA A 126 28.28 -1.09 -4.31
N PHE A 127 27.10 -1.43 -3.74
CA PHE A 127 26.68 -0.87 -2.46
C PHE A 127 27.64 -1.31 -1.33
N SER A 128 27.57 -0.63 -0.17
CA SER A 128 28.37 -0.99 1.02
C SER A 128 28.02 -2.40 1.49
N ASP A 129 29.05 -3.26 1.68
CA ASP A 129 28.91 -4.59 2.28
C ASP A 129 28.20 -4.51 3.65
N GLU A 130 28.66 -3.58 4.50
CA GLU A 130 28.11 -3.41 5.85
C GLU A 130 26.61 -3.13 5.82
N TYR A 131 26.18 -2.19 4.98
CA TYR A 131 24.77 -1.80 4.91
C TYR A 131 23.92 -2.87 4.23
N THR A 132 24.41 -3.50 3.18
CA THR A 132 23.71 -4.59 2.50
C THR A 132 23.51 -5.78 3.43
N GLU A 133 24.56 -6.27 4.09
CA GLU A 133 24.46 -7.42 5.00
C GLU A 133 23.56 -7.12 6.22
N ARG A 134 23.64 -5.90 6.75
CA ARG A 134 22.75 -5.49 7.84
C ARG A 134 21.28 -5.51 7.43
N GLU A 135 20.93 -4.93 6.26
CA GLU A 135 19.54 -4.86 5.82
C GLU A 135 19.00 -6.23 5.37
N LYS A 136 19.84 -7.10 4.82
CA LYS A 136 19.53 -8.52 4.60
C LYS A 136 19.14 -9.20 5.90
N LYS A 137 20.01 -9.10 6.91
CA LYS A 137 19.75 -9.67 8.23
C LYS A 137 18.47 -9.13 8.83
N ASN A 138 18.28 -7.80 8.84
CA ASN A 138 17.07 -7.15 9.34
C ASN A 138 15.80 -7.70 8.64
N LYS A 139 15.86 -7.87 7.31
CA LYS A 139 14.74 -8.39 6.53
C LYS A 139 14.45 -9.85 6.87
N CYS A 140 15.47 -10.71 6.92
CA CYS A 140 15.32 -12.11 7.28
C CYS A 140 14.78 -12.28 8.71
N ASP A 141 15.32 -11.51 9.66
CA ASP A 141 14.83 -11.53 11.05
C ASP A 141 13.38 -11.05 11.16
N ALA A 142 12.98 -10.02 10.41
CA ALA A 142 11.58 -9.56 10.35
C ALA A 142 10.65 -10.62 9.74
N LEU A 143 11.08 -11.34 8.70
CA LEU A 143 10.30 -12.43 8.11
C LEU A 143 10.14 -13.62 9.07
N ARG A 144 11.22 -14.02 9.77
CA ARG A 144 11.17 -15.06 10.81
C ARG A 144 10.28 -14.65 11.98
N ALA A 145 10.30 -13.37 12.35
CA ALA A 145 9.47 -12.82 13.43
C ALA A 145 8.01 -12.56 13.03
N ALA A 146 7.64 -12.69 11.74
CA ALA A 146 6.28 -12.41 11.24
C ALA A 146 5.21 -13.22 11.97
N ILE A 147 5.54 -14.47 12.39
CA ILE A 147 4.66 -15.33 13.17
C ILE A 147 4.26 -14.74 14.53
N ASN A 148 5.02 -13.80 15.08
CA ASN A 148 4.72 -13.18 16.38
C ASN A 148 3.46 -12.31 16.33
N ASN A 149 3.16 -11.70 15.16
CA ASN A 149 1.87 -11.06 14.92
C ASN A 149 0.92 -12.06 14.26
N LYS A 150 0.17 -12.78 15.08
CA LYS A 150 -0.71 -13.88 14.65
C LYS A 150 -1.77 -13.44 13.63
N ASP A 151 -2.31 -12.22 13.76
CA ASP A 151 -3.35 -11.68 12.87
C ASP A 151 -2.79 -11.39 11.48
N SER A 152 -1.64 -10.71 11.42
CA SER A 152 -0.95 -10.44 10.15
C SER A 152 -0.42 -11.72 9.51
N TYR A 153 0.12 -12.65 10.31
CA TYR A 153 0.61 -13.94 9.82
C TYR A 153 -0.53 -14.74 9.17
N ALA A 154 -1.65 -14.94 9.88
CA ALA A 154 -2.78 -15.69 9.36
C ALA A 154 -3.35 -15.05 8.08
N SER A 155 -3.45 -13.72 8.04
CA SER A 155 -3.92 -12.98 6.86
C SER A 155 -2.99 -13.17 5.66
N ASN A 156 -1.69 -12.99 5.85
CA ASN A 156 -0.69 -13.15 4.79
C ASN A 156 -0.60 -14.61 4.32
N ARG A 157 -0.73 -15.57 5.25
CA ARG A 157 -0.72 -16.99 4.92
C ARG A 157 -1.91 -17.38 4.05
N CYS A 158 -3.12 -16.89 4.40
CA CYS A 158 -4.32 -17.08 3.58
C CYS A 158 -4.13 -16.47 2.18
N LEU A 159 -3.64 -15.22 2.10
CA LEU A 159 -3.41 -14.54 0.83
C LEU A 159 -2.34 -15.23 -0.01
N ARG A 160 -1.26 -15.73 0.60
CA ARG A 160 -0.21 -16.50 -0.09
C ARG A 160 -0.78 -17.77 -0.73
N LEU A 161 -1.58 -18.53 0.04
CA LEU A 161 -2.23 -19.77 -0.44
C LEU A 161 -3.27 -19.46 -1.52
N MET A 162 -4.05 -18.38 -1.33
CA MET A 162 -5.05 -17.95 -2.31
C MET A 162 -4.42 -17.51 -3.63
N CYS A 163 -3.34 -16.76 -3.58
CA CYS A 163 -2.68 -16.16 -4.74
C CYS A 163 -1.50 -16.98 -5.28
N GLU A 164 -1.41 -18.26 -4.95
CA GLU A 164 -0.33 -19.13 -5.42
C GLU A 164 -0.20 -19.09 -6.94
N GLY A 165 1.04 -18.89 -7.45
CA GLY A 165 1.32 -18.73 -8.87
C GLY A 165 0.88 -17.41 -9.49
N GLU A 166 0.52 -16.42 -8.68
CA GLU A 166 0.26 -15.04 -9.13
C GLU A 166 1.38 -14.11 -8.68
N PRO A 167 1.71 -13.04 -9.44
CA PRO A 167 2.77 -12.09 -9.05
C PRO A 167 2.57 -11.50 -7.65
N VAL A 168 1.32 -11.22 -7.27
CA VAL A 168 0.98 -10.64 -5.96
C VAL A 168 1.33 -11.55 -4.78
N SER A 169 1.48 -12.86 -4.97
CA SER A 169 1.88 -13.81 -3.92
C SER A 169 3.26 -13.49 -3.34
N PHE A 170 4.12 -12.82 -4.10
CA PHE A 170 5.41 -12.30 -3.66
C PHE A 170 5.29 -11.46 -2.38
N LEU A 171 4.26 -10.60 -2.28
CA LEU A 171 4.06 -9.70 -1.14
C LEU A 171 3.80 -10.45 0.18
N TYR A 172 3.36 -11.69 0.12
CA TYR A 172 2.97 -12.51 1.26
C TYR A 172 3.99 -13.62 1.58
N SER A 173 5.13 -13.64 0.85
CA SER A 173 6.20 -14.61 1.08
C SER A 173 6.93 -14.34 2.39
N THR A 174 7.23 -15.42 3.10
CA THR A 174 8.09 -15.43 4.30
C THR A 174 9.43 -16.12 4.04
N ASP A 175 9.75 -16.42 2.77
CA ASP A 175 10.97 -17.11 2.38
C ASP A 175 12.18 -16.20 2.59
N THR A 176 13.21 -16.69 3.28
CA THR A 176 14.43 -15.92 3.58
C THR A 176 15.56 -16.20 2.60
N GLU A 177 15.60 -17.39 1.99
CA GLU A 177 16.69 -17.82 1.11
C GLU A 177 16.96 -16.85 -0.06
N PRO A 178 15.94 -16.28 -0.75
CA PRO A 178 16.20 -15.34 -1.83
C PRO A 178 16.93 -14.07 -1.36
N TYR A 179 16.65 -13.62 -0.13
CA TYR A 179 17.33 -12.47 0.46
C TYR A 179 18.77 -12.79 0.86
N GLU A 180 19.02 -14.00 1.38
CA GLU A 180 20.34 -14.48 1.77
C GLU A 180 21.31 -14.55 0.58
N MET A 181 20.80 -14.75 -0.63
CA MET A 181 21.57 -14.79 -1.89
C MET A 181 21.97 -13.42 -2.43
N ILE A 182 21.37 -12.33 -1.95
CA ILE A 182 21.64 -10.97 -2.45
C ILE A 182 23.06 -10.57 -2.06
N THR A 183 23.80 -10.05 -3.03
CA THR A 183 25.14 -9.45 -2.84
C THR A 183 25.10 -7.95 -3.05
N PRO A 184 26.07 -7.17 -2.52
CA PRO A 184 26.19 -5.74 -2.80
C PRO A 184 26.19 -5.39 -4.29
N SER A 185 26.84 -6.23 -5.12
CA SER A 185 26.86 -6.07 -6.56
C SER A 185 25.49 -6.31 -7.20
N SER A 186 24.84 -7.45 -6.88
CA SER A 186 23.51 -7.74 -7.45
C SER A 186 22.45 -6.71 -7.01
N LEU A 187 22.57 -6.17 -5.79
CA LEU A 187 21.72 -5.08 -5.33
C LEU A 187 21.95 -3.79 -6.14
N TYR A 188 23.21 -3.50 -6.47
CA TYR A 188 23.57 -2.34 -7.29
C TYR A 188 23.09 -2.50 -8.74
N ASP A 189 23.20 -3.71 -9.30
CA ASP A 189 22.69 -4.02 -10.63
C ASP A 189 21.16 -3.80 -10.71
N SER A 190 20.42 -4.24 -9.67
CA SER A 190 18.97 -3.98 -9.57
C SER A 190 18.66 -2.47 -9.49
N TYR A 191 19.43 -1.72 -8.72
CA TYR A 191 19.29 -0.26 -8.68
C TYR A 191 19.52 0.37 -10.05
N LEU A 192 20.57 -0.03 -10.78
CA LEU A 192 20.87 0.48 -12.12
C LEU A 192 19.76 0.17 -13.11
N ASP A 193 19.19 -1.06 -13.06
CA ASP A 193 18.04 -1.45 -13.91
C ASP A 193 16.82 -0.56 -13.67
N ILE A 194 16.49 -0.28 -12.38
CA ILE A 194 15.39 0.61 -12.00
C ILE A 194 15.65 2.02 -12.54
N MET A 195 16.83 2.58 -12.27
CA MET A 195 17.15 3.94 -12.69
C MET A 195 17.12 4.10 -14.23
N ALA A 196 17.50 3.05 -14.96
CA ALA A 196 17.50 3.06 -16.42
C ALA A 196 16.11 2.81 -17.04
N HIS A 197 15.31 1.88 -16.50
CA HIS A 197 14.17 1.34 -17.25
C HIS A 197 12.82 1.50 -16.59
N ALA A 198 12.72 1.70 -15.25
CA ALA A 198 11.44 1.76 -14.57
C ALA A 198 10.61 2.98 -15.02
N PRO A 199 9.29 2.82 -15.23
CA PRO A 199 8.40 3.96 -15.42
C PRO A 199 8.46 4.89 -14.20
N ILE A 200 8.38 6.21 -14.44
CA ILE A 200 8.43 7.21 -13.38
C ILE A 200 7.11 7.96 -13.29
N ILE A 201 6.60 8.07 -12.07
CA ILE A 201 5.53 9.00 -11.72
C ILE A 201 6.07 9.92 -10.63
N MET A 202 6.18 11.20 -10.95
CA MET A 202 6.54 12.24 -9.99
C MET A 202 5.26 12.98 -9.58
N THR A 203 5.04 13.14 -8.29
CA THR A 203 3.91 13.92 -7.75
C THR A 203 4.42 15.11 -6.97
N TYR A 204 3.80 16.26 -7.17
CA TYR A 204 4.06 17.46 -6.40
C TYR A 204 2.76 18.09 -5.92
N VAL A 205 2.73 18.44 -4.65
CA VAL A 205 1.62 19.15 -4.01
C VAL A 205 2.18 20.38 -3.35
N GLY A 206 1.86 21.54 -3.90
CA GLY A 206 2.42 22.81 -3.43
C GLY A 206 1.93 24.00 -4.24
N GLU A 207 2.56 25.15 -4.02
CA GLU A 207 2.16 26.41 -4.64
C GLU A 207 2.85 26.67 -5.98
N ASN A 208 4.13 26.29 -6.10
CA ASN A 208 4.97 26.63 -7.25
C ASN A 208 5.08 25.47 -8.24
N ILE A 209 4.16 25.40 -9.20
CA ILE A 209 4.16 24.35 -10.24
C ILE A 209 5.38 24.43 -11.16
N CYS A 210 5.86 25.66 -11.49
CA CYS A 210 7.06 25.82 -12.33
C CYS A 210 8.29 25.17 -11.68
N PHE A 211 8.42 25.25 -10.35
CA PHE A 211 9.49 24.57 -9.62
C PHE A 211 9.42 23.05 -9.83
N ALA A 212 8.22 22.44 -9.74
CA ALA A 212 8.06 21.01 -9.95
C ALA A 212 8.40 20.59 -11.39
N GLU A 213 8.03 21.39 -12.38
CA GLU A 213 8.38 21.15 -13.79
C GLU A 213 9.89 21.23 -14.03
N GLU A 214 10.54 22.26 -13.49
CA GLU A 214 12.02 22.39 -13.59
C GLU A 214 12.71 21.18 -12.96
N LEU A 215 12.26 20.71 -11.82
CA LEU A 215 12.79 19.50 -11.17
C LEU A 215 12.57 18.24 -12.01
N ALA A 216 11.39 18.08 -12.62
CA ALA A 216 11.09 16.93 -13.47
C ALA A 216 11.98 16.90 -14.72
N TYR A 217 12.19 18.04 -15.38
CA TYR A 217 13.12 18.12 -16.52
C TYR A 217 14.57 17.87 -16.10
N LYS A 218 15.03 18.46 -14.98
CA LYS A 218 16.37 18.22 -14.42
C LYS A 218 16.58 16.74 -14.09
N LEU A 219 15.57 16.07 -13.55
CA LEU A 219 15.62 14.62 -13.28
C LEU A 219 15.74 13.82 -14.59
N SER A 220 14.92 14.15 -15.58
CA SER A 220 14.95 13.49 -16.90
C SER A 220 16.32 13.61 -17.56
N GLU A 221 16.93 14.81 -17.53
CA GLU A 221 18.28 15.05 -18.05
C GLU A 221 19.36 14.22 -17.32
N ARG A 222 19.27 14.13 -15.98
CA ARG A 222 20.22 13.35 -15.16
C ARG A 222 20.13 11.85 -15.43
N LEU A 223 18.93 11.33 -15.64
CA LEU A 223 18.67 9.91 -15.91
C LEU A 223 19.04 9.50 -17.34
N LYS A 224 19.21 10.45 -18.28
CA LYS A 224 19.70 10.23 -19.66
C LYS A 224 18.96 9.16 -20.45
N ASN A 225 17.77 8.78 -20.06
CA ASN A 225 16.98 7.78 -20.77
C ASN A 225 15.64 8.39 -21.21
N GLU A 226 15.47 8.55 -22.52
CA GLU A 226 14.28 9.12 -23.14
C GLU A 226 13.14 8.10 -23.30
N HIS A 227 13.43 6.78 -23.18
CA HIS A 227 12.48 5.70 -23.41
C HIS A 227 12.49 4.72 -22.24
N ARG A 228 11.54 4.90 -21.32
CA ARG A 228 11.31 4.00 -20.20
C ARG A 228 10.22 3.00 -20.53
N ASN A 229 10.16 1.92 -19.77
CA ASN A 229 9.02 1.02 -19.82
C ASN A 229 7.73 1.79 -19.52
N VAL A 230 6.61 1.32 -20.04
CA VAL A 230 5.29 1.88 -19.73
C VAL A 230 4.62 1.00 -18.70
N TYR A 231 4.03 1.62 -17.69
CA TYR A 231 3.21 0.89 -16.72
C TYR A 231 2.04 0.19 -17.41
N LYS A 232 1.89 -1.10 -17.14
CA LYS A 232 0.75 -1.89 -17.58
C LYS A 232 0.45 -2.96 -16.55
N SER A 233 -0.71 -2.91 -15.94
CA SER A 233 -1.17 -3.99 -15.07
C SER A 233 -1.41 -5.27 -15.87
N THR A 234 -0.97 -6.38 -15.30
CA THR A 234 -1.17 -7.74 -15.83
C THR A 234 -2.13 -8.55 -14.95
N VAL A 235 -2.77 -7.89 -14.00
CA VAL A 235 -3.73 -8.56 -13.10
C VAL A 235 -4.89 -9.12 -13.91
N THR A 236 -5.14 -10.41 -13.70
CA THR A 236 -6.27 -11.12 -14.31
C THR A 236 -7.12 -11.76 -13.22
N TYR A 237 -8.44 -11.67 -13.37
CA TYR A 237 -9.37 -12.35 -12.48
C TYR A 237 -9.28 -13.86 -12.64
N LYS A 238 -9.03 -14.56 -11.54
CA LYS A 238 -9.11 -16.04 -11.47
C LYS A 238 -10.35 -16.42 -10.65
N ALA A 239 -11.37 -16.95 -11.32
CA ALA A 239 -12.54 -17.44 -10.64
C ALA A 239 -12.19 -18.67 -9.79
N PRO A 240 -12.60 -18.72 -8.50
CA PRO A 240 -12.41 -19.90 -7.69
C PRO A 240 -13.19 -21.08 -8.28
N LYS A 241 -12.58 -22.26 -8.33
CA LYS A 241 -13.23 -23.50 -8.78
C LYS A 241 -13.95 -24.18 -7.61
N GLU A 242 -13.30 -24.21 -6.47
CA GLU A 242 -13.76 -24.79 -5.21
C GLU A 242 -13.14 -24.01 -4.05
N ILE A 243 -13.73 -24.12 -2.87
CA ILE A 243 -13.19 -23.52 -1.66
C ILE A 243 -12.09 -24.42 -1.11
N ARG A 244 -10.90 -23.89 -0.94
CA ARG A 244 -9.74 -24.61 -0.39
C ARG A 244 -9.64 -24.35 1.11
N TYR A 245 -9.43 -25.39 1.89
CA TYR A 245 -9.32 -25.31 3.35
C TYR A 245 -7.92 -25.68 3.80
N PHE A 246 -7.35 -24.83 4.65
CA PHE A 246 -6.02 -25.03 5.23
C PHE A 246 -6.06 -24.78 6.74
N GLU A 247 -5.33 -25.60 7.49
CA GLU A 247 -5.24 -25.51 8.94
C GLU A 247 -3.79 -25.59 9.36
N GLU A 248 -3.42 -24.76 10.33
CA GLU A 248 -2.09 -24.77 10.94
C GLU A 248 -2.23 -24.72 12.48
N LYS A 249 -1.53 -25.65 13.16
CA LYS A 249 -1.49 -25.69 14.61
C LYS A 249 -0.29 -24.92 15.13
N HIS A 250 -0.52 -23.97 16.02
CA HIS A 250 0.49 -23.12 16.62
C HIS A 250 0.28 -22.98 18.12
N ASN A 251 1.31 -22.57 18.86
CA ASN A 251 1.15 -22.25 20.28
C ASN A 251 0.45 -20.89 20.43
N ILE A 252 -0.88 -20.90 20.42
CA ILE A 252 -1.74 -19.71 20.56
C ILE A 252 -2.98 -20.04 21.40
N LYS A 253 -3.40 -19.08 22.24
CA LYS A 253 -4.62 -19.20 23.05
C LYS A 253 -5.89 -18.93 22.26
N GLN A 254 -5.84 -18.01 21.32
CA GLN A 254 -6.99 -17.59 20.51
C GLN A 254 -6.77 -17.99 19.06
N ALA A 255 -7.69 -18.74 18.48
CA ALA A 255 -7.63 -19.14 17.08
C ALA A 255 -7.87 -17.94 16.13
N ARG A 256 -7.35 -18.06 14.91
CA ARG A 256 -7.53 -17.10 13.82
C ARG A 256 -8.20 -17.78 12.65
N LEU A 257 -9.36 -17.27 12.27
CA LEU A 257 -10.05 -17.68 11.06
C LEU A 257 -9.92 -16.56 10.02
N VAL A 258 -9.39 -16.90 8.86
CA VAL A 258 -9.29 -15.99 7.71
C VAL A 258 -9.97 -16.63 6.51
N ILE A 259 -10.89 -15.90 5.88
CA ILE A 259 -11.59 -16.33 4.68
C ILE A 259 -11.16 -15.41 3.55
N GLY A 260 -10.52 -15.96 2.53
CA GLY A 260 -10.14 -15.27 1.30
C GLY A 260 -11.25 -15.37 0.27
N PHE A 261 -11.53 -14.25 -0.38
CA PHE A 261 -12.52 -14.12 -1.44
C PHE A 261 -11.88 -13.56 -2.70
N ARG A 262 -12.43 -13.93 -3.84
CA ARG A 262 -12.09 -13.40 -5.15
C ARG A 262 -13.24 -12.57 -5.70
N ASP A 263 -12.88 -11.45 -6.29
CA ASP A 263 -13.73 -10.63 -7.13
C ASP A 263 -12.91 -10.14 -8.34
N LYS A 264 -13.56 -9.55 -9.33
CA LYS A 264 -12.84 -8.87 -10.42
C LYS A 264 -12.12 -7.63 -9.86
N PRO A 265 -10.92 -7.31 -10.37
CA PRO A 265 -10.29 -6.02 -10.10
C PRO A 265 -11.28 -4.87 -10.29
N SER A 266 -11.17 -3.85 -9.47
CA SER A 266 -12.04 -2.68 -9.59
C SER A 266 -11.66 -1.84 -10.81
N THR A 267 -12.67 -1.32 -11.45
CA THR A 267 -12.54 -0.34 -12.53
C THR A 267 -12.77 1.08 -12.00
N PRO A 268 -12.39 2.14 -12.73
CA PRO A 268 -12.73 3.52 -12.35
C PRO A 268 -14.23 3.77 -12.16
N ASP A 269 -15.09 2.94 -12.78
CA ASP A 269 -16.54 3.10 -12.70
C ASP A 269 -17.16 2.39 -11.49
N ASP A 270 -16.61 1.22 -11.07
CA ASP A 270 -17.21 0.39 -10.01
C ASP A 270 -16.50 0.46 -8.66
N ILE A 271 -15.33 1.10 -8.58
CA ILE A 271 -14.53 1.17 -7.35
C ILE A 271 -15.31 1.80 -6.19
N TYR A 272 -16.11 2.83 -6.45
CA TYR A 272 -16.91 3.50 -5.42
C TYR A 272 -18.02 2.59 -4.89
N ILE A 273 -18.65 1.82 -5.78
CA ILE A 273 -19.68 0.85 -5.43
C ILE A 273 -19.09 -0.25 -4.55
N LYS A 274 -17.95 -0.82 -4.98
CA LYS A 274 -17.26 -1.87 -4.24
C LYS A 274 -16.75 -1.39 -2.89
N THR A 275 -16.27 -0.14 -2.78
CA THR A 275 -15.84 0.41 -1.50
C THR A 275 -17.03 0.64 -0.56
N VAL A 276 -18.17 1.13 -1.06
CA VAL A 276 -19.40 1.25 -0.23
C VAL A 276 -19.87 -0.12 0.24
N PHE A 277 -19.78 -1.17 -0.61
CA PHE A 277 -20.02 -2.55 -0.18
C PHE A 277 -19.05 -2.97 0.93
N ASP A 278 -17.74 -2.70 0.78
CA ASP A 278 -16.73 -3.08 1.77
C ASP A 278 -16.96 -2.39 3.13
N GLU A 279 -17.32 -1.10 3.13
CA GLU A 279 -17.71 -0.35 4.34
C GLU A 279 -18.93 -0.96 5.02
N LEU A 280 -19.98 -1.25 4.24
CA LEU A 280 -21.22 -1.84 4.74
C LEU A 280 -21.00 -3.25 5.28
N TYR A 281 -20.19 -4.06 4.58
CA TYR A 281 -20.01 -5.46 4.92
C TYR A 281 -19.09 -5.64 6.13
N GLY A 282 -17.87 -5.06 6.12
CA GLY A 282 -16.90 -5.41 7.17
C GLY A 282 -15.79 -4.40 7.48
N GLN A 283 -15.72 -3.23 6.83
CA GLN A 283 -14.65 -2.26 7.14
C GLN A 283 -15.04 -1.28 8.23
N SER A 284 -16.29 -0.82 8.26
CA SER A 284 -16.73 0.15 9.25
C SER A 284 -17.03 -0.46 10.63
N PRO A 285 -16.95 0.34 11.71
CA PRO A 285 -17.31 -0.10 13.05
C PRO A 285 -18.82 -0.32 13.26
N VAL A 286 -19.63 -0.08 12.25
CA VAL A 286 -21.09 -0.34 12.22
C VAL A 286 -21.46 -1.29 11.08
N SER A 287 -20.47 -2.00 10.54
CA SER A 287 -20.66 -2.96 9.45
C SER A 287 -21.45 -4.20 9.87
N LYS A 288 -21.94 -4.95 8.86
CA LYS A 288 -22.66 -6.22 9.09
C LYS A 288 -21.83 -7.20 9.90
N LEU A 289 -20.54 -7.37 9.59
CA LEU A 289 -19.67 -8.28 10.31
C LEU A 289 -19.44 -7.83 11.76
N PHE A 290 -19.19 -6.54 11.98
CA PHE A 290 -19.00 -6.02 13.33
C PHE A 290 -20.25 -6.21 14.19
N THR A 291 -21.41 -5.78 13.69
CA THR A 291 -22.66 -5.81 14.45
C THR A 291 -23.18 -7.23 14.70
N ASN A 292 -23.11 -8.11 13.67
CA ASN A 292 -23.74 -9.42 13.81
C ASN A 292 -22.81 -10.50 14.34
N VAL A 293 -21.54 -10.56 13.88
CA VAL A 293 -20.59 -11.60 14.32
C VAL A 293 -19.97 -11.24 15.67
N ARG A 294 -19.55 -9.98 15.85
CA ARG A 294 -18.89 -9.55 17.09
C ARG A 294 -19.88 -9.20 18.19
N GLU A 295 -20.83 -8.27 17.95
CA GLU A 295 -21.68 -7.75 19.03
C GLU A 295 -22.83 -8.68 19.38
N LYS A 296 -23.65 -9.09 18.39
CA LYS A 296 -24.84 -9.91 18.67
C LYS A 296 -24.50 -11.33 19.10
N LEU A 297 -23.60 -12.00 18.36
CA LEU A 297 -23.24 -13.39 18.63
C LEU A 297 -22.08 -13.54 19.61
N SER A 298 -21.35 -12.46 19.88
CA SER A 298 -20.19 -12.47 20.80
C SER A 298 -19.15 -13.55 20.49
N LEU A 299 -19.01 -13.91 19.21
CA LEU A 299 -18.15 -15.00 18.77
C LEU A 299 -16.66 -14.62 18.77
N CYS A 300 -16.37 -13.31 18.71
CA CYS A 300 -15.02 -12.82 18.46
C CYS A 300 -14.80 -11.44 19.10
N TYR A 301 -13.52 -11.08 19.27
CA TYR A 301 -13.11 -9.73 19.69
C TYR A 301 -13.12 -8.73 18.52
N TYR A 302 -12.91 -9.23 17.30
CA TYR A 302 -12.98 -8.46 16.09
C TYR A 302 -13.41 -9.35 14.92
N CYS A 303 -14.15 -8.78 13.98
CA CYS A 303 -14.43 -9.37 12.67
C CYS A 303 -14.42 -8.23 11.66
N SER A 304 -13.52 -8.28 10.70
CA SER A 304 -13.37 -7.22 9.71
C SER A 304 -12.98 -7.75 8.34
N SER A 305 -13.36 -7.03 7.30
CA SER A 305 -12.93 -7.30 5.92
C SER A 305 -11.88 -6.30 5.45
N GLY A 306 -11.14 -6.69 4.42
CA GLY A 306 -10.22 -5.82 3.69
C GLY A 306 -10.07 -6.28 2.24
N ARG A 307 -10.13 -5.34 1.30
CA ARG A 307 -10.01 -5.61 -0.13
C ARG A 307 -8.80 -4.89 -0.72
N ASN A 308 -8.13 -5.55 -1.63
CA ASN A 308 -7.24 -4.92 -2.60
C ASN A 308 -8.03 -4.72 -3.90
N HIS A 309 -8.39 -3.48 -4.19
CA HIS A 309 -9.23 -3.13 -5.34
C HIS A 309 -8.54 -3.43 -6.68
N GLU A 310 -7.23 -3.32 -6.72
CA GLU A 310 -6.42 -3.49 -7.93
C GLU A 310 -6.30 -4.96 -8.34
N THR A 311 -6.36 -5.89 -7.37
CA THR A 311 -6.31 -7.34 -7.63
C THR A 311 -7.68 -8.02 -7.50
N GLY A 312 -8.65 -7.37 -6.85
CA GLY A 312 -9.94 -7.96 -6.53
C GLY A 312 -9.90 -8.97 -5.37
N ASN A 313 -8.75 -9.14 -4.72
CA ASN A 313 -8.62 -10.03 -3.57
C ASN A 313 -9.21 -9.37 -2.32
N MET A 314 -10.03 -10.09 -1.59
CA MET A 314 -10.61 -9.65 -0.33
C MET A 314 -10.40 -10.73 0.73
N ILE A 315 -10.17 -10.33 1.97
CA ILE A 315 -10.15 -11.22 3.13
C ILE A 315 -11.14 -10.75 4.19
N VAL A 316 -11.73 -11.71 4.89
CA VAL A 316 -12.37 -11.50 6.19
C VAL A 316 -11.52 -12.18 7.24
N ARG A 317 -11.21 -11.49 8.33
CA ARG A 317 -10.38 -11.99 9.41
C ARG A 317 -11.08 -11.84 10.75
N THR A 318 -10.93 -12.84 11.60
CA THR A 318 -11.50 -12.82 12.95
C THR A 318 -10.68 -13.65 13.93
N GLY A 319 -10.64 -13.21 15.20
CA GLY A 319 -10.06 -13.95 16.31
C GLY A 319 -11.17 -14.57 17.16
N ILE A 320 -11.22 -15.89 17.23
CA ILE A 320 -12.30 -16.66 17.85
C ILE A 320 -11.78 -17.71 18.83
N LYS A 321 -12.66 -18.30 19.62
CA LYS A 321 -12.39 -19.60 20.25
C LYS A 321 -12.40 -20.69 19.17
N ALA A 322 -11.56 -21.71 19.30
CA ALA A 322 -11.43 -22.75 18.29
C ALA A 322 -12.76 -23.49 18.04
N GLU A 323 -13.54 -23.76 19.08
CA GLU A 323 -14.87 -24.37 19.03
C GLU A 323 -15.90 -23.61 18.20
N ASN A 324 -15.73 -22.28 18.06
CA ASN A 324 -16.64 -21.41 17.33
C ASN A 324 -16.32 -21.28 15.82
N LYS A 325 -15.36 -22.05 15.31
CA LYS A 325 -14.92 -21.97 13.90
C LYS A 325 -16.08 -22.02 12.91
N ASP A 326 -16.87 -23.09 12.97
CA ASP A 326 -17.95 -23.33 12.00
C ASP A 326 -19.08 -22.32 12.15
N LEU A 327 -19.39 -21.90 13.36
CA LEU A 327 -20.42 -20.91 13.63
C LEU A 327 -20.02 -19.54 13.06
N ALA A 328 -18.76 -19.11 13.31
CA ALA A 328 -18.24 -17.85 12.79
C ALA A 328 -18.13 -17.88 11.25
N TYR A 329 -17.65 -18.99 10.68
CA TYR A 329 -17.57 -19.19 9.24
C TYR A 329 -18.94 -19.05 8.58
N ASN A 330 -19.93 -19.79 9.08
CA ASN A 330 -21.28 -19.77 8.53
C ASN A 330 -21.93 -18.39 8.65
N GLU A 331 -21.76 -17.71 9.78
CA GLU A 331 -22.33 -16.38 9.99
C GLU A 331 -21.68 -15.34 9.07
N ILE A 332 -20.36 -15.38 8.86
CA ILE A 332 -19.68 -14.49 7.91
C ILE A 332 -20.25 -14.66 6.50
N LEU A 333 -20.43 -15.89 6.04
CA LEU A 333 -21.04 -16.14 4.72
C LEU A 333 -22.51 -15.76 4.66
N HIS A 334 -23.26 -16.01 5.73
CA HIS A 334 -24.67 -15.60 5.83
C HIS A 334 -24.83 -14.08 5.71
N GLN A 335 -24.00 -13.29 6.39
CA GLN A 335 -24.02 -11.84 6.27
C GLN A 335 -23.67 -11.37 4.83
N LEU A 336 -22.77 -12.04 4.13
CA LEU A 336 -22.50 -11.77 2.72
C LEU A 336 -23.73 -12.06 1.85
N ASP A 337 -24.42 -13.16 2.10
CA ASP A 337 -25.61 -13.54 1.34
C ASP A 337 -26.78 -12.60 1.58
N LEU A 338 -26.95 -12.07 2.80
CA LEU A 338 -27.92 -11.01 3.07
C LEU A 338 -27.64 -9.75 2.23
N VAL A 339 -26.36 -9.33 2.15
CA VAL A 339 -25.99 -8.17 1.31
C VAL A 339 -26.25 -8.45 -0.17
N LYS A 340 -25.95 -9.66 -0.69
CA LYS A 340 -26.25 -10.07 -2.07
C LYS A 340 -27.75 -10.02 -2.40
N GLN A 341 -28.59 -10.28 -1.42
CA GLN A 341 -30.05 -10.24 -1.54
C GLN A 341 -30.60 -8.81 -1.40
N GLY A 342 -29.77 -7.85 -1.02
CA GLY A 342 -30.17 -6.49 -0.70
C GLY A 342 -30.84 -6.39 0.68
N ASP A 343 -30.64 -7.35 1.57
CA ASP A 343 -31.19 -7.34 2.93
C ASP A 343 -30.28 -6.52 3.86
N PHE A 344 -30.36 -5.23 3.70
CA PHE A 344 -29.78 -4.20 4.56
C PHE A 344 -30.65 -2.93 4.49
N THR A 345 -30.60 -2.15 5.55
CA THR A 345 -31.43 -0.94 5.66
C THR A 345 -30.83 0.24 4.90
N ASP A 346 -31.66 1.21 4.55
CA ASP A 346 -31.20 2.47 3.98
C ASP A 346 -30.27 3.23 4.93
N GLY A 347 -30.48 3.10 6.25
CA GLY A 347 -29.61 3.68 7.27
C GLY A 347 -28.19 3.08 7.25
N GLU A 348 -28.06 1.75 7.10
CA GLU A 348 -26.76 1.08 6.97
C GLU A 348 -26.03 1.54 5.69
N LEU A 349 -26.75 1.66 4.56
CA LEU A 349 -26.19 2.17 3.31
C LEU A 349 -25.73 3.62 3.44
N GLU A 350 -26.55 4.50 4.01
CA GLU A 350 -26.18 5.91 4.21
C GLU A 350 -24.98 6.07 5.16
N ASN A 351 -24.88 5.26 6.21
CA ASN A 351 -23.72 5.26 7.10
C ASN A 351 -22.44 4.85 6.36
N ALA A 352 -22.50 3.80 5.55
CA ALA A 352 -21.35 3.35 4.73
C ALA A 352 -20.90 4.43 3.74
N LYS A 353 -21.84 5.04 3.01
CA LYS A 353 -21.58 6.12 2.06
C LYS A 353 -20.94 7.33 2.74
N ARG A 354 -21.52 7.82 3.85
CA ARG A 354 -21.00 8.97 4.60
C ARG A 354 -19.64 8.69 5.20
N GLY A 355 -19.43 7.50 5.77
CA GLY A 355 -18.15 7.09 6.33
C GLY A 355 -17.05 7.17 5.28
N PHE A 356 -17.27 6.57 4.12
CA PHE A 356 -16.29 6.58 3.03
C PHE A 356 -16.13 7.97 2.39
N ALA A 357 -17.19 8.72 2.14
CA ALA A 357 -17.10 10.07 1.61
C ALA A 357 -16.27 10.99 2.52
N ASN A 358 -16.45 10.91 3.85
CA ASN A 358 -15.64 11.67 4.80
C ASN A 358 -14.17 11.25 4.77
N GLN A 359 -13.89 9.96 4.63
CA GLN A 359 -12.51 9.46 4.50
C GLN A 359 -11.84 10.00 3.24
N VAL A 360 -12.53 10.03 2.10
CA VAL A 360 -12.02 10.62 0.86
C VAL A 360 -11.79 12.12 1.01
N LEU A 361 -12.71 12.85 1.63
CA LEU A 361 -12.55 14.30 1.85
C LEU A 361 -11.40 14.62 2.81
N SER A 362 -11.08 13.75 3.78
CA SER A 362 -9.95 13.93 4.69
C SER A 362 -8.57 13.91 3.99
N VAL A 363 -8.51 13.42 2.75
CA VAL A 363 -7.30 13.51 1.90
C VAL A 363 -6.86 14.96 1.74
N LEU A 364 -7.80 15.91 1.76
CA LEU A 364 -7.54 17.34 1.62
C LEU A 364 -6.86 17.98 2.85
N ASP A 365 -6.51 17.20 3.89
CA ASP A 365 -5.94 17.73 5.13
C ASP A 365 -4.41 17.72 5.18
N SER A 366 -3.75 17.04 4.22
CA SER A 366 -2.29 17.07 4.14
C SER A 366 -1.77 16.97 2.69
N PRO A 367 -0.62 17.59 2.37
CA PRO A 367 -0.01 17.46 1.04
C PRO A 367 0.35 16.01 0.69
N ASP A 368 0.82 15.22 1.65
CA ASP A 368 1.23 13.83 1.43
C ASP A 368 0.02 12.93 1.12
N SER A 369 -1.13 13.18 1.78
CA SER A 369 -2.38 12.48 1.47
C SER A 369 -2.87 12.80 0.06
N ILE A 370 -2.79 14.06 -0.36
CA ILE A 370 -3.14 14.49 -1.72
C ILE A 370 -2.18 13.84 -2.74
N ALA A 371 -0.86 13.84 -2.47
CA ALA A 371 0.13 13.22 -3.34
C ALA A 371 -0.13 11.72 -3.53
N SER A 372 -0.43 11.00 -2.44
CA SER A 372 -0.81 9.58 -2.49
C SER A 372 -2.11 9.35 -3.27
N PHE A 373 -3.09 10.23 -3.11
CA PHE A 373 -4.38 10.16 -3.79
C PHE A 373 -4.25 10.32 -5.30
N ILE A 374 -3.54 11.36 -5.76
CA ILE A 374 -3.33 11.60 -7.19
C ILE A 374 -2.45 10.52 -7.84
N PHE A 375 -1.45 9.98 -7.11
CA PHE A 375 -0.69 8.83 -7.56
C PHE A 375 -1.59 7.62 -7.81
N LYS A 376 -2.46 7.26 -6.87
CA LYS A 376 -3.41 6.15 -7.02
C LYS A 376 -4.39 6.39 -8.16
N GLY A 377 -4.86 7.63 -8.33
CA GLY A 377 -5.71 8.02 -9.45
C GLY A 377 -5.02 7.80 -10.80
N MET A 378 -3.74 8.22 -10.91
CA MET A 378 -2.93 7.97 -12.12
C MET A 378 -2.76 6.49 -12.41
N MET A 379 -2.44 5.69 -11.39
CA MET A 379 -2.27 4.24 -11.54
C MET A 379 -3.56 3.54 -12.00
N ARG A 380 -4.74 4.08 -11.63
CA ARG A 380 -6.06 3.60 -12.06
C ARG A 380 -6.49 4.15 -13.42
N GLY A 381 -5.72 5.08 -13.98
CA GLY A 381 -6.06 5.75 -15.24
C GLY A 381 -7.19 6.79 -15.14
N CYS A 382 -7.54 7.23 -13.91
CA CYS A 382 -8.58 8.23 -13.68
C CYS A 382 -8.26 9.03 -12.41
N ILE A 383 -7.97 10.32 -12.57
CA ILE A 383 -7.74 11.24 -11.45
C ILE A 383 -8.98 12.13 -11.32
N LEU A 384 -9.74 11.95 -10.24
CA LEU A 384 -10.85 12.83 -9.86
C LEU A 384 -10.43 13.66 -8.65
N SER A 385 -11.12 14.77 -8.40
CA SER A 385 -10.97 15.48 -7.13
C SER A 385 -11.65 14.69 -6.01
N PRO A 386 -11.21 14.85 -4.73
CA PRO A 386 -11.91 14.23 -3.61
C PRO A 386 -13.39 14.58 -3.51
N ASN A 387 -13.79 15.79 -3.93
CA ASN A 387 -15.20 16.18 -3.97
C ASN A 387 -15.98 15.40 -5.03
N GLU A 388 -15.44 15.24 -6.24
CA GLU A 388 -16.06 14.44 -7.30
C GLU A 388 -16.18 12.96 -6.90
N GLU A 389 -15.15 12.41 -6.22
CA GLU A 389 -15.24 11.05 -5.68
C GLU A 389 -16.31 10.95 -4.60
N ALA A 390 -16.37 11.90 -3.65
CA ALA A 390 -17.40 11.92 -2.61
C ALA A 390 -18.82 12.01 -3.22
N GLU A 391 -19.01 12.80 -4.28
CA GLU A 391 -20.29 12.86 -4.99
C GLU A 391 -20.66 11.51 -5.64
N LYS A 392 -19.70 10.82 -6.28
CA LYS A 392 -19.94 9.48 -6.84
C LYS A 392 -20.32 8.47 -5.76
N ILE A 393 -19.63 8.50 -4.61
CA ILE A 393 -19.94 7.66 -3.45
C ILE A 393 -21.37 7.89 -2.98
N MET A 394 -21.79 9.14 -2.82
CA MET A 394 -23.15 9.48 -2.34
C MET A 394 -24.27 9.07 -3.32
N ARG A 395 -23.97 8.85 -4.60
CA ARG A 395 -24.92 8.39 -5.61
C ARG A 395 -25.08 6.87 -5.69
N VAL A 396 -24.25 6.10 -4.96
CA VAL A 396 -24.31 4.63 -4.97
C VAL A 396 -25.68 4.16 -4.44
N THR A 397 -26.30 3.24 -5.18
CA THR A 397 -27.63 2.71 -4.85
C THR A 397 -27.53 1.34 -4.16
N LYS A 398 -28.63 0.93 -3.55
CA LYS A 398 -28.78 -0.35 -2.86
C LYS A 398 -28.57 -1.54 -3.82
N GLU A 399 -29.14 -1.44 -5.01
CA GLU A 399 -29.03 -2.45 -6.07
C GLU A 399 -27.57 -2.62 -6.51
N GLN A 400 -26.85 -1.51 -6.70
CA GLN A 400 -25.45 -1.53 -7.08
C GLN A 400 -24.56 -2.22 -6.03
N VAL A 401 -24.82 -1.98 -4.73
CA VAL A 401 -24.10 -2.64 -3.63
C VAL A 401 -24.40 -4.14 -3.62
N ALA A 402 -25.66 -4.55 -3.81
CA ALA A 402 -26.05 -5.95 -3.88
C ALA A 402 -25.39 -6.66 -5.09
N ASP A 403 -25.33 -5.98 -6.24
CA ASP A 403 -24.68 -6.50 -7.44
C ASP A 403 -23.15 -6.67 -7.24
N ALA A 404 -22.50 -5.70 -6.61
CA ALA A 404 -21.09 -5.82 -6.25
C ALA A 404 -20.84 -7.00 -5.31
N ALA A 405 -21.70 -7.20 -4.31
CA ALA A 405 -21.62 -8.35 -3.40
C ALA A 405 -21.73 -9.69 -4.13
N ARG A 406 -22.56 -9.82 -5.19
CA ARG A 406 -22.72 -11.05 -5.99
C ARG A 406 -21.43 -11.45 -6.72
N GLY A 407 -20.56 -10.48 -7.01
CA GLY A 407 -19.24 -10.72 -7.60
C GLY A 407 -18.27 -11.42 -6.64
N VAL A 408 -18.45 -11.24 -5.33
CA VAL A 408 -17.56 -11.76 -4.28
C VAL A 408 -17.82 -13.24 -4.04
N LYS A 409 -16.78 -14.06 -4.22
CA LYS A 409 -16.85 -15.52 -4.07
C LYS A 409 -15.76 -16.03 -3.13
N PRO A 410 -16.10 -16.90 -2.16
CA PRO A 410 -15.10 -17.52 -1.29
C PRO A 410 -14.15 -18.40 -2.12
N ASP A 411 -12.87 -18.36 -1.78
CA ASP A 411 -11.80 -19.13 -2.45
C ASP A 411 -11.00 -19.96 -1.46
N THR A 412 -10.50 -19.35 -0.39
CA THR A 412 -9.56 -19.99 0.53
C THR A 412 -9.96 -19.72 1.97
N VAL A 413 -10.01 -20.77 2.77
CA VAL A 413 -10.21 -20.68 4.22
C VAL A 413 -8.93 -21.12 4.91
N PHE A 414 -8.40 -20.26 5.76
CA PHE A 414 -7.23 -20.55 6.59
C PHE A 414 -7.60 -20.46 8.06
N PHE A 415 -7.31 -21.53 8.79
CA PHE A 415 -7.58 -21.62 10.23
C PHE A 415 -6.30 -21.92 10.99
N MET A 416 -5.91 -21.00 11.86
CA MET A 416 -4.78 -21.15 12.76
C MET A 416 -5.31 -21.34 14.17
N TYR A 417 -4.92 -22.42 14.83
CA TYR A 417 -5.42 -22.79 16.17
C TYR A 417 -4.31 -23.32 17.06
N GLY A 418 -4.56 -23.34 18.38
CA GLY A 418 -3.68 -23.90 19.40
C GLY A 418 -4.30 -25.11 20.08
N ASP A 419 -3.54 -25.74 20.96
CA ASP A 419 -4.11 -26.67 21.95
C ASP A 419 -5.03 -25.89 22.87
N GLU A 420 -6.18 -26.45 23.20
CA GLU A 420 -6.95 -26.02 24.36
C GLU A 420 -6.11 -26.32 25.60
N THR A 421 -5.31 -25.34 26.04
CA THR A 421 -4.77 -25.42 27.39
C THR A 421 -5.91 -25.16 28.35
N GLU A 422 -6.28 -26.20 29.09
CA GLU A 422 -7.09 -26.09 30.29
C GLU A 422 -6.48 -25.00 31.20
N ASP A 423 -6.96 -23.78 31.10
CA ASP A 423 -6.84 -22.78 32.16
C ASP A 423 -8.07 -22.89 33.08
N GLU A 424 -8.21 -24.04 33.74
CA GLU A 424 -8.81 -24.13 35.05
C GLU A 424 -7.67 -23.95 36.06
N ASN A 425 -7.66 -22.81 36.72
CA ASN A 425 -6.96 -22.40 37.93
C ASN A 425 -6.02 -21.20 37.75
N GLU A 426 -6.61 -20.03 37.76
CA GLU A 426 -6.10 -18.91 38.57
C GLU A 426 -7.32 -18.09 39.03
N ASP A 427 -7.67 -18.33 40.32
CA ASP A 427 -8.53 -17.49 41.14
C ASP A 427 -7.95 -16.08 41.34
#